data_ca73b249cd24de177cd64b903bea4281
#
_entry.id   ca73b249cd24de177cd64b903bea4281
#
_cell.length_a   1.000
_cell.length_b   1.000
_cell.length_c   1.000
_cell.angle_alpha   90.00
_cell.angle_beta   90.00
_cell.angle_gamma   90.00
#
_symmetry.space_group_name_H-M   'P 1'
#
loop_
_entity.id
_entity.type
_entity.pdbx_description
1 polymer ?
#
loop_
_entity_poly.entity_id
_entity_poly.type
_entity_poly.pdbx_seq_one_letter_code
_entity_poly.pdbx_strand_id
1 'polypeptide(L)'
;LYYAYEGAEPPPRAGAAHATIYPYGPFPVGDGNVVMLGLQNEREWAVFCDKVLEKPQLKTDPRFSTGPRRSTARQELYAIIVESFSRMTAAQVVNRLDDAQIGNAAMNDMRQVWEHAQLQARKRWAEVDTPNGKILAMRPPGMPDSFNARMDPIPAIGEHTNAILGEIGYSEFEIARLRSAQVI
;
A
#
# COMPACT_ATOMS: atom_id res chain seq x y z
N LEU A 1 -0.28 -24.58 0.24
CA LEU A 1 -0.56 -26.04 0.14
C LEU A 1 0.62 -26.81 -0.42
N TYR A 2 1.37 -26.25 -1.38
CA TYR A 2 2.47 -26.94 -2.06
C TYR A 2 3.74 -27.11 -1.21
N TYR A 3 3.94 -26.32 -0.16
CA TYR A 3 5.11 -26.46 0.70
C TYR A 3 5.17 -27.79 1.46
N ALA A 4 3.99 -28.42 1.68
CA ALA A 4 3.93 -29.71 2.37
C ALA A 4 4.27 -30.90 1.47
N TYR A 5 4.52 -30.68 0.17
CA TYR A 5 4.90 -31.74 -0.76
C TYR A 5 6.27 -32.30 -0.39
N GLU A 6 6.37 -33.63 -0.35
CA GLU A 6 7.61 -34.34 0.05
C GLU A 6 8.20 -33.93 1.43
N GLY A 7 7.38 -33.44 2.34
CA GLY A 7 7.83 -33.04 3.67
C GLY A 7 8.65 -31.74 3.72
N ALA A 8 8.52 -30.89 2.71
CA ALA A 8 9.20 -29.59 2.68
C ALA A 8 8.79 -28.71 3.87
N GLU A 9 9.76 -27.94 4.38
CA GLU A 9 9.49 -26.92 5.40
C GLU A 9 8.62 -25.78 4.85
N PRO A 10 7.76 -25.18 5.67
CA PRO A 10 6.94 -24.05 5.27
C PRO A 10 7.82 -22.88 4.78
N PRO A 11 7.41 -22.16 3.73
CA PRO A 11 8.17 -20.98 3.28
C PRO A 11 8.20 -19.92 4.40
N PRO A 12 9.36 -19.28 4.64
CA PRO A 12 9.49 -18.25 5.65
C PRO A 12 8.66 -17.01 5.27
N ARG A 13 8.33 -16.20 6.28
CA ARG A 13 7.69 -14.89 6.04
C ARG A 13 8.63 -13.99 5.25
N ALA A 14 8.15 -13.50 4.11
CA ALA A 14 8.93 -12.64 3.21
C ALA A 14 8.71 -11.13 3.44
N GLY A 15 7.80 -10.75 4.36
CA GLY A 15 7.41 -9.34 4.57
C GLY A 15 6.77 -8.76 3.31
N ALA A 16 7.24 -7.58 2.89
CA ALA A 16 6.78 -6.92 1.65
C ALA A 16 7.52 -7.41 0.39
N ALA A 17 8.50 -8.32 0.54
CA ALA A 17 9.22 -8.88 -0.60
C ALA A 17 8.52 -10.15 -1.12
N HIS A 18 8.78 -10.49 -2.39
CA HIS A 18 8.30 -11.76 -2.94
C HIS A 18 9.09 -12.95 -2.35
N ALA A 19 8.40 -14.05 -2.07
CA ALA A 19 9.01 -15.20 -1.42
C ALA A 19 10.09 -15.89 -2.28
N THR A 20 9.86 -16.00 -3.60
CA THR A 20 10.70 -16.80 -4.50
C THR A 20 11.31 -16.02 -5.66
N ILE A 21 10.80 -14.83 -6.00
CA ILE A 21 11.31 -13.99 -7.08
C ILE A 21 12.18 -12.88 -6.49
N TYR A 22 13.35 -12.64 -7.09
CA TYR A 22 14.24 -11.58 -6.67
C TYR A 22 15.05 -10.98 -7.85
N PRO A 23 15.23 -9.63 -7.91
CA PRO A 23 14.70 -8.60 -7.01
C PRO A 23 13.19 -8.42 -7.16
N TYR A 24 12.48 -8.44 -6.03
CA TYR A 24 11.07 -8.09 -5.95
C TYR A 24 10.73 -7.71 -4.50
N GLY A 25 10.59 -6.42 -4.24
CA GLY A 25 10.34 -5.90 -2.91
C GLY A 25 10.70 -4.42 -2.76
N PRO A 26 10.70 -3.93 -1.52
CA PRO A 26 11.06 -2.55 -1.20
C PRO A 26 12.57 -2.37 -1.14
N PHE A 27 13.06 -1.24 -1.68
CA PHE A 27 14.45 -0.83 -1.64
C PHE A 27 14.58 0.62 -1.15
N PRO A 28 15.40 0.90 -0.14
CA PRO A 28 15.67 2.26 0.31
C PRO A 28 16.45 3.05 -0.74
N VAL A 29 16.21 4.34 -0.80
CA VAL A 29 16.87 5.27 -1.70
C VAL A 29 17.53 6.42 -0.96
N GLY A 30 18.29 7.28 -1.65
CA GLY A 30 19.17 8.25 -1.01
C GLY A 30 18.50 9.41 -0.29
N ASP A 31 17.22 9.67 -0.56
CA ASP A 31 16.43 10.71 0.10
C ASP A 31 15.62 10.22 1.31
N GLY A 32 15.89 8.99 1.79
CA GLY A 32 15.21 8.37 2.92
C GLY A 32 13.86 7.72 2.60
N ASN A 33 13.41 7.80 1.35
CA ASN A 33 12.22 7.13 0.87
C ASN A 33 12.50 5.66 0.48
N VAL A 34 11.46 4.95 0.09
CA VAL A 34 11.53 3.56 -0.34
C VAL A 34 10.80 3.41 -1.67
N VAL A 35 11.39 2.68 -2.60
CA VAL A 35 10.79 2.33 -3.89
C VAL A 35 10.54 0.82 -3.94
N MET A 36 9.31 0.44 -4.27
CA MET A 36 8.95 -0.95 -4.57
C MET A 36 9.24 -1.23 -6.04
N LEU A 37 9.90 -2.34 -6.34
CA LEU A 37 10.09 -2.81 -7.70
C LEU A 37 9.99 -4.33 -7.77
N GLY A 38 9.74 -4.86 -8.98
CA GLY A 38 9.69 -6.29 -9.20
C GLY A 38 10.13 -6.67 -10.61
N LEU A 39 11.09 -7.60 -10.71
CA LEU A 39 11.55 -8.15 -11.98
C LEU A 39 10.88 -9.51 -12.20
N GLN A 40 10.17 -9.66 -13.31
CA GLN A 40 9.37 -10.84 -13.61
C GLN A 40 10.09 -11.87 -14.48
N ASN A 41 11.13 -11.45 -15.22
CA ASN A 41 11.79 -12.30 -16.22
C ASN A 41 13.24 -11.86 -16.50
N GLU A 42 13.96 -12.66 -17.29
CA GLU A 42 15.38 -12.43 -17.60
C GLU A 42 15.60 -11.21 -18.53
N ARG A 43 14.61 -10.84 -19.35
CA ARG A 43 14.71 -9.62 -20.16
C ARG A 43 14.72 -8.39 -19.28
N GLU A 44 13.82 -8.33 -18.31
CA GLU A 44 13.77 -7.22 -17.32
C GLU A 44 15.04 -7.18 -16.48
N TRP A 45 15.59 -8.32 -16.08
CA TRP A 45 16.88 -8.38 -15.39
C TRP A 45 17.99 -7.74 -16.22
N ALA A 46 18.10 -8.10 -17.52
CA ALA A 46 19.12 -7.52 -18.39
C ALA A 46 18.96 -5.99 -18.52
N VAL A 47 17.74 -5.51 -18.74
CA VAL A 47 17.44 -4.08 -18.83
C VAL A 47 17.71 -3.36 -17.49
N PHE A 48 17.39 -3.98 -16.37
CA PHE A 48 17.67 -3.46 -15.03
C PHE A 48 19.18 -3.25 -14.80
N CYS A 49 19.99 -4.24 -15.17
CA CYS A 49 21.45 -4.12 -15.08
C CYS A 49 22.01 -3.00 -15.97
N ASP A 50 21.49 -2.90 -17.20
CA ASP A 50 22.00 -1.93 -18.18
C ASP A 50 21.56 -0.49 -17.85
N LYS A 51 20.25 -0.28 -17.63
CA LYS A 51 19.65 1.05 -17.60
C LYS A 51 19.43 1.59 -16.20
N VAL A 52 19.14 0.74 -15.23
CA VAL A 52 18.81 1.16 -13.87
C VAL A 52 20.03 1.17 -12.95
N LEU A 53 20.75 0.05 -12.89
CA LEU A 53 21.95 -0.06 -12.07
C LEU A 53 23.20 0.49 -12.76
N GLU A 54 23.21 0.56 -14.09
CA GLU A 54 24.39 0.90 -14.92
C GLU A 54 25.59 -0.03 -14.63
N LYS A 55 25.28 -1.30 -14.37
CA LYS A 55 26.25 -2.39 -14.06
C LYS A 55 26.01 -3.59 -15.00
N PRO A 56 26.29 -3.46 -16.32
CA PRO A 56 25.99 -4.51 -17.31
C PRO A 56 26.67 -5.86 -17.03
N GLN A 57 27.80 -5.87 -16.31
CA GLN A 57 28.51 -7.08 -15.93
C GLN A 57 27.69 -8.02 -15.02
N LEU A 58 26.67 -7.51 -14.31
CA LEU A 58 25.83 -8.34 -13.46
C LEU A 58 24.96 -9.34 -14.24
N LYS A 59 24.72 -9.10 -15.54
CA LYS A 59 23.96 -10.00 -16.40
C LYS A 59 24.63 -11.37 -16.54
N THR A 60 25.94 -11.38 -16.60
CA THR A 60 26.76 -12.59 -16.80
C THR A 60 27.41 -13.10 -15.52
N ASP A 61 27.23 -12.40 -14.40
CA ASP A 61 27.72 -12.84 -13.10
C ASP A 61 27.08 -14.19 -12.72
N PRO A 62 27.86 -15.24 -12.47
CA PRO A 62 27.32 -16.56 -12.13
C PRO A 62 26.36 -16.56 -10.95
N ARG A 63 26.49 -15.62 -10.02
CA ARG A 63 25.62 -15.49 -8.83
C ARG A 63 24.22 -14.99 -9.19
N PHE A 64 24.07 -14.23 -10.29
CA PHE A 64 22.84 -13.51 -10.64
C PHE A 64 22.26 -13.88 -12.01
N SER A 65 22.88 -14.81 -12.71
CA SER A 65 22.58 -15.14 -14.11
C SER A 65 21.20 -15.79 -14.34
N THR A 66 20.51 -16.24 -13.28
CA THR A 66 19.15 -16.81 -13.36
C THR A 66 18.30 -16.36 -12.15
N GLY A 67 16.98 -16.37 -12.29
CA GLY A 67 16.05 -16.05 -11.19
C GLY A 67 16.31 -16.83 -9.90
N PRO A 68 16.43 -18.17 -9.93
CA PRO A 68 16.76 -18.96 -8.74
C PRO A 68 18.09 -18.55 -8.09
N ARG A 69 19.14 -18.29 -8.89
CA ARG A 69 20.43 -17.83 -8.37
C ARG A 69 20.34 -16.47 -7.71
N ARG A 70 19.62 -15.52 -8.30
CA ARG A 70 19.35 -14.22 -7.67
C ARG A 70 18.62 -14.37 -6.34
N SER A 71 17.65 -15.27 -6.27
CA SER A 71 16.95 -15.56 -5.02
C SER A 71 17.85 -16.16 -3.94
N THR A 72 18.80 -17.01 -4.31
CA THR A 72 19.80 -17.59 -3.39
C THR A 72 20.79 -16.52 -2.92
N ALA A 73 21.30 -15.68 -3.84
CA ALA A 73 22.25 -14.60 -3.54
C ALA A 73 21.56 -13.27 -3.19
N ARG A 74 20.35 -13.33 -2.63
CA ARG A 74 19.47 -12.18 -2.34
C ARG A 74 20.18 -11.08 -1.54
N GLN A 75 20.91 -11.45 -0.51
CA GLN A 75 21.56 -10.46 0.37
C GLN A 75 22.67 -9.69 -0.36
N GLU A 76 23.48 -10.38 -1.16
CA GLU A 76 24.55 -9.76 -1.94
C GLU A 76 23.97 -8.81 -3.00
N LEU A 77 22.93 -9.27 -3.72
CA LEU A 77 22.27 -8.46 -4.73
C LEU A 77 21.54 -7.26 -4.12
N TYR A 78 20.93 -7.42 -2.93
CA TYR A 78 20.33 -6.33 -2.18
C TYR A 78 21.36 -5.22 -1.88
N ALA A 79 22.54 -5.58 -1.39
CA ALA A 79 23.58 -4.60 -1.10
C ALA A 79 24.01 -3.80 -2.34
N ILE A 80 24.16 -4.47 -3.49
CA ILE A 80 24.51 -3.83 -4.78
C ILE A 80 23.41 -2.84 -5.22
N ILE A 81 22.14 -3.25 -5.11
CA ILE A 81 21.00 -2.38 -5.48
C ILE A 81 20.93 -1.17 -4.56
N VAL A 82 20.99 -1.38 -3.24
CA VAL A 82 20.92 -0.30 -2.24
C VAL A 82 22.08 0.68 -2.43
N GLU A 83 23.31 0.20 -2.66
CA GLU A 83 24.46 1.06 -2.96
C GLU A 83 24.19 1.94 -4.19
N SER A 84 23.64 1.38 -5.26
CA SER A 84 23.32 2.15 -6.46
C SER A 84 22.20 3.19 -6.20
N PHE A 85 21.18 2.80 -5.46
CA PHE A 85 20.02 3.64 -5.15
C PHE A 85 20.31 4.70 -4.09
N SER A 86 21.29 4.49 -3.20
CA SER A 86 21.66 5.46 -2.16
C SER A 86 22.10 6.84 -2.69
N ARG A 87 22.43 6.92 -3.97
CA ARG A 87 22.85 8.15 -4.65
C ARG A 87 21.71 8.86 -5.41
N MET A 88 20.49 8.33 -5.35
CA MET A 88 19.34 8.81 -6.09
C MET A 88 18.14 9.07 -5.17
N THR A 89 17.32 10.03 -5.55
CA THR A 89 16.00 10.22 -4.92
C THR A 89 15.00 9.17 -5.39
N ALA A 90 13.89 9.00 -4.68
CA ALA A 90 12.82 8.10 -5.09
C ALA A 90 12.30 8.44 -6.49
N ALA A 91 12.11 9.72 -6.80
CA ALA A 91 11.68 10.17 -8.11
C ALA A 91 12.68 9.77 -9.23
N GLN A 92 13.98 9.90 -8.98
CA GLN A 92 15.00 9.49 -9.96
C GLN A 92 15.01 7.98 -10.20
N VAL A 93 14.84 7.18 -9.14
CA VAL A 93 14.77 5.72 -9.27
C VAL A 93 13.50 5.30 -10.01
N VAL A 94 12.35 5.87 -9.66
CA VAL A 94 11.06 5.61 -10.34
C VAL A 94 11.16 5.96 -11.82
N ASN A 95 11.68 7.15 -12.18
CA ASN A 95 11.84 7.53 -13.58
C ASN A 95 12.73 6.56 -14.37
N ARG A 96 13.86 6.10 -13.79
CA ARG A 96 14.71 5.09 -14.44
C ARG A 96 14.00 3.74 -14.64
N LEU A 97 13.19 3.33 -13.66
CA LEU A 97 12.41 2.10 -13.75
C LEU A 97 11.30 2.21 -14.80
N ASP A 98 10.62 3.36 -14.88
CA ASP A 98 9.59 3.63 -15.89
C ASP A 98 10.19 3.65 -17.31
N ASP A 99 11.32 4.34 -17.51
CA ASP A 99 12.06 4.35 -18.79
C ASP A 99 12.55 2.94 -19.19
N ALA A 100 12.82 2.11 -18.21
CA ALA A 100 13.17 0.69 -18.39
C ALA A 100 11.96 -0.23 -18.56
N GLN A 101 10.74 0.28 -18.41
CA GLN A 101 9.48 -0.48 -18.41
C GLN A 101 9.46 -1.61 -17.36
N ILE A 102 9.98 -1.32 -16.18
CA ILE A 102 10.01 -2.23 -15.03
C ILE A 102 8.93 -1.82 -14.04
N GLY A 103 8.12 -2.77 -13.59
CA GLY A 103 7.07 -2.54 -12.61
C GLY A 103 7.61 -2.00 -11.29
N ASN A 104 7.10 -0.83 -10.89
CA ASN A 104 7.55 -0.15 -9.70
C ASN A 104 6.44 0.69 -9.06
N ALA A 105 6.67 1.14 -7.82
CA ALA A 105 5.83 2.13 -7.14
C ALA A 105 6.64 2.83 -6.03
N ALA A 106 6.40 4.11 -5.82
CA ALA A 106 6.83 4.77 -4.59
C ALA A 106 6.02 4.24 -3.40
N MET A 107 6.66 4.01 -2.27
CA MET A 107 5.96 3.71 -1.02
C MET A 107 5.57 5.02 -0.36
N ASN A 108 4.26 5.23 -0.23
CA ASN A 108 3.71 6.46 0.32
C ASN A 108 3.45 6.33 1.83
N ASP A 109 3.78 7.36 2.59
CA ASP A 109 3.26 7.56 3.94
C ASP A 109 1.82 8.11 3.90
N MET A 110 1.20 8.30 5.08
CA MET A 110 -0.19 8.78 5.15
C MET A 110 -0.37 10.20 4.62
N ARG A 111 0.63 11.07 4.74
CA ARG A 111 0.59 12.41 4.15
C ARG A 111 0.62 12.34 2.63
N GLN A 112 1.52 11.54 2.08
CA GLN A 112 1.66 11.33 0.64
C GLN A 112 0.42 10.67 0.02
N VAL A 113 -0.25 9.76 0.77
CA VAL A 113 -1.55 9.22 0.36
C VAL A 113 -2.61 10.32 0.34
N TRP A 114 -2.64 11.19 1.37
CA TRP A 114 -3.59 12.29 1.45
C TRP A 114 -3.45 13.28 0.30
N GLU A 115 -2.22 13.56 -0.11
CA GLU A 115 -1.86 14.50 -1.19
C GLU A 115 -1.74 13.80 -2.56
N HIS A 116 -2.02 12.49 -2.65
CA HIS A 116 -1.73 11.69 -3.84
C HIS A 116 -2.48 12.21 -5.08
N ALA A 117 -1.74 12.58 -6.13
CA ALA A 117 -2.27 13.23 -7.32
C ALA A 117 -3.44 12.47 -7.98
N GLN A 118 -3.37 11.13 -8.05
CA GLN A 118 -4.43 10.30 -8.60
C GLN A 118 -5.71 10.34 -7.74
N LEU A 119 -5.57 10.38 -6.41
CA LEU A 119 -6.74 10.47 -5.51
C LEU A 119 -7.39 11.84 -5.61
N GLN A 120 -6.59 12.91 -5.73
CA GLN A 120 -7.06 14.27 -5.95
C GLN A 120 -7.77 14.41 -7.31
N ALA A 121 -7.14 13.96 -8.40
CA ALA A 121 -7.71 14.00 -9.75
C ALA A 121 -9.06 13.26 -9.83
N ARG A 122 -9.20 12.15 -9.10
CA ARG A 122 -10.44 11.37 -9.01
C ARG A 122 -11.41 11.90 -7.95
N LYS A 123 -11.15 13.03 -7.33
CA LYS A 123 -12.01 13.63 -6.29
C LYS A 123 -12.42 12.62 -5.21
N ARG A 124 -11.43 11.84 -4.72
CA ARG A 124 -11.70 10.76 -3.76
C ARG A 124 -11.99 11.26 -2.34
N TRP A 125 -11.78 12.53 -2.04
CA TRP A 125 -12.08 13.14 -0.76
C TRP A 125 -13.44 13.84 -0.79
N ALA A 126 -14.20 13.69 0.28
CA ALA A 126 -15.46 14.40 0.50
C ALA A 126 -15.48 15.03 1.90
N GLU A 127 -16.05 16.23 2.02
CA GLU A 127 -16.33 16.81 3.33
C GLU A 127 -17.49 16.06 4.00
N VAL A 128 -17.31 15.73 5.27
CA VAL A 128 -18.32 15.10 6.11
C VAL A 128 -18.47 15.93 7.40
N ASP A 129 -19.69 16.28 7.73
CA ASP A 129 -19.99 16.98 8.95
C ASP A 129 -19.83 16.06 10.17
N THR A 130 -19.32 16.61 11.28
CA THR A 130 -19.21 15.92 12.56
C THR A 130 -19.62 16.88 13.69
N PRO A 131 -19.90 16.39 14.90
CA PRO A 131 -20.19 17.26 16.05
C PRO A 131 -19.08 18.27 16.37
N ASN A 132 -17.85 17.99 15.94
CA ASN A 132 -16.67 18.84 16.16
C ASN A 132 -16.24 19.66 14.93
N GLY A 133 -17.10 19.75 13.91
CA GLY A 133 -16.81 20.43 12.66
C GLY A 133 -16.64 19.48 11.48
N LYS A 134 -16.21 20.02 10.35
CA LYS A 134 -16.03 19.24 9.11
C LYS A 134 -14.70 18.50 9.07
N ILE A 135 -14.73 17.29 8.54
CA ILE A 135 -13.53 16.50 8.21
C ILE A 135 -13.55 16.10 6.75
N LEU A 136 -12.37 15.85 6.19
CA LEU A 136 -12.27 15.17 4.90
C LEU A 136 -12.26 13.66 5.13
N ALA A 137 -13.11 12.95 4.42
CA ALA A 137 -13.20 11.50 4.44
C ALA A 137 -13.02 10.92 3.03
N MET A 138 -12.37 9.77 2.94
CA MET A 138 -12.18 9.09 1.66
C MET A 138 -13.48 8.38 1.26
N ARG A 139 -13.93 8.62 0.02
CA ARG A 139 -15.06 7.89 -0.56
C ARG A 139 -14.74 6.40 -0.67
N PRO A 140 -15.71 5.50 -0.49
CA PRO A 140 -15.51 4.05 -0.61
C PRO A 140 -14.83 3.66 -1.94
N PRO A 141 -13.90 2.68 -1.96
CA PRO A 141 -13.28 2.21 -3.19
C PRO A 141 -14.27 1.45 -4.08
N GLY A 142 -13.93 1.32 -5.37
CA GLY A 142 -14.71 0.50 -6.31
C GLY A 142 -16.05 1.09 -6.75
N MET A 143 -16.32 2.35 -6.43
CA MET A 143 -17.56 3.02 -6.82
C MET A 143 -17.46 3.55 -8.25
N PRO A 144 -18.37 3.21 -9.16
CA PRO A 144 -18.47 3.86 -10.47
C PRO A 144 -18.93 5.31 -10.33
N ASP A 145 -18.56 6.17 -11.29
CA ASP A 145 -18.92 7.60 -11.25
C ASP A 145 -20.44 7.85 -11.26
N SER A 146 -21.22 6.87 -11.74
CA SER A 146 -22.70 6.90 -11.71
C SER A 146 -23.31 6.65 -10.33
N PHE A 147 -22.51 6.20 -9.35
CA PHE A 147 -22.98 5.93 -8.00
C PHE A 147 -22.56 7.05 -7.06
N ASN A 148 -23.53 7.68 -6.42
CA ASN A 148 -23.26 8.66 -5.38
C ASN A 148 -23.10 7.96 -4.04
N ALA A 149 -21.87 7.89 -3.52
CA ALA A 149 -21.61 7.30 -2.23
C ALA A 149 -22.32 8.09 -1.13
N ARG A 150 -22.99 7.40 -0.24
CA ARG A 150 -23.56 8.00 0.97
C ARG A 150 -22.43 8.45 1.88
N MET A 151 -22.34 9.77 2.09
CA MET A 151 -21.32 10.44 2.92
C MET A 151 -22.05 11.37 3.91
N ASP A 152 -23.00 10.79 4.67
CA ASP A 152 -23.82 11.54 5.62
C ASP A 152 -22.99 12.01 6.83
N PRO A 153 -23.50 12.98 7.59
CA PRO A 153 -22.89 13.44 8.83
C PRO A 153 -22.62 12.31 9.81
N ILE A 154 -21.49 12.39 10.51
CA ILE A 154 -21.20 11.49 11.63
C ILE A 154 -22.04 11.93 12.82
N PRO A 155 -22.90 11.06 13.38
CA PRO A 155 -23.81 11.46 14.46
C PRO A 155 -23.07 11.74 15.76
N ALA A 156 -23.64 12.61 16.58
CA ALA A 156 -23.22 12.79 17.97
C ALA A 156 -23.53 11.53 18.80
N ILE A 157 -22.82 11.37 19.91
CA ILE A 157 -23.09 10.25 20.84
C ILE A 157 -24.54 10.37 21.35
N GLY A 158 -25.30 9.30 21.16
CA GLY A 158 -26.71 9.23 21.60
C GLY A 158 -27.71 9.92 20.68
N GLU A 159 -27.31 10.54 19.57
CA GLU A 159 -28.19 11.27 18.65
C GLU A 159 -29.40 10.45 18.20
N HIS A 160 -29.22 9.17 17.94
CA HIS A 160 -30.28 8.29 17.46
C HIS A 160 -30.96 7.47 18.56
N THR A 161 -30.58 7.63 19.84
CA THR A 161 -31.08 6.80 20.94
C THR A 161 -32.61 6.84 21.04
N ASN A 162 -33.22 8.04 20.99
CA ASN A 162 -34.66 8.15 21.10
C ASN A 162 -35.41 7.53 19.93
N ALA A 163 -34.90 7.73 18.70
CA ALA A 163 -35.48 7.15 17.50
C ALA A 163 -35.45 5.62 17.55
N ILE A 164 -34.29 5.06 17.89
CA ILE A 164 -34.10 3.60 17.97
C ILE A 164 -34.99 2.98 19.06
N LEU A 165 -35.05 3.60 20.24
CA LEU A 165 -35.90 3.09 21.32
C LEU A 165 -37.40 3.19 20.96
N GLY A 166 -37.83 4.27 20.29
CA GLY A 166 -39.18 4.42 19.77
C GLY A 166 -39.54 3.34 18.73
N GLU A 167 -38.64 3.04 17.81
CA GLU A 167 -38.80 1.98 16.78
C GLU A 167 -39.03 0.59 17.41
N ILE A 168 -38.39 0.29 18.55
CA ILE A 168 -38.55 -1.00 19.25
C ILE A 168 -39.65 -0.97 20.32
N GLY A 169 -40.48 0.14 20.35
CA GLY A 169 -41.73 0.20 21.10
C GLY A 169 -41.67 0.87 22.45
N TYR A 170 -40.57 1.54 22.82
CA TYR A 170 -40.53 2.36 24.04
C TYR A 170 -41.29 3.68 23.82
N SER A 171 -42.14 4.02 24.79
CA SER A 171 -42.81 5.33 24.80
C SER A 171 -41.83 6.45 25.19
N GLU A 172 -42.15 7.68 24.84
CA GLU A 172 -41.35 8.86 25.25
C GLU A 172 -41.20 8.95 26.78
N PHE A 173 -42.25 8.57 27.54
CA PHE A 173 -42.20 8.52 28.98
C PHE A 173 -41.18 7.51 29.52
N GLU A 174 -41.13 6.31 28.93
CA GLU A 174 -40.15 5.28 29.31
C GLU A 174 -38.73 5.69 28.96
N ILE A 175 -38.53 6.31 27.80
CA ILE A 175 -37.23 6.85 27.38
C ILE A 175 -36.76 7.95 28.36
N ALA A 176 -37.65 8.87 28.73
CA ALA A 176 -37.35 9.90 29.72
C ALA A 176 -36.95 9.32 31.07
N ARG A 177 -37.65 8.26 31.51
CA ARG A 177 -37.34 7.54 32.76
C ARG A 177 -35.96 6.86 32.70
N LEU A 178 -35.63 6.19 31.59
CA LEU A 178 -34.32 5.57 31.40
C LEU A 178 -33.19 6.61 31.44
N ARG A 179 -33.42 7.78 30.84
CA ARG A 179 -32.46 8.90 30.87
C ARG A 179 -32.28 9.44 32.28
N SER A 180 -33.37 9.64 33.02
CA SER A 180 -33.33 10.12 34.42
C SER A 180 -32.62 9.13 35.35
N ALA A 181 -32.68 7.85 35.02
CA ALA A 181 -32.01 6.78 35.74
C ALA A 181 -30.55 6.55 35.26
N GLN A 182 -30.05 7.38 34.34
CA GLN A 182 -28.69 7.28 33.72
C GLN A 182 -28.40 5.91 33.09
N VAL A 183 -29.44 5.28 32.55
CA VAL A 183 -29.29 4.03 31.79
C VAL A 183 -28.92 4.30 30.34
N ILE A 184 -29.37 5.47 29.82
CA ILE A 184 -29.07 5.96 28.48
C ILE A 184 -28.64 7.43 28.54
#